data_2a975930813fb4eab63ea69ad5f365cb
#
_entry.id   2a975930813fb4eab63ea69ad5f365cb
#
_cell.length_a   1.000
_cell.length_b   1.000
_cell.length_c   1.000
_cell.angle_alpha   90.00
_cell.angle_beta   90.00
_cell.angle_gamma   90.00
#
_symmetry.space_group_name_H-M   'P 1'
#
loop_
_entity.id
_entity.type
_entity.pdbx_description
1 polymer ?
#
loop_
_entity_poly.entity_id
_entity_poly.type
_entity_poly.pdbx_seq_one_letter_code
_entity_poly.pdbx_strand_id
1 'polypeptide(L)'
;AGALAGPPDSSCSFQGWWELHPKAGGDPQIDPAEALVLKRRIDKSNQDRTDLVEQIDTYFRETYKDVKVQDDARINTESPAWAVDRLSILALKIYHMKEQVERPEASAEHKAKCQAKLDVLLEQQVDLSTAIDQLLEDIEAGRKYMKVYRQMKMYNDPSTNPVLYKK
;
A
#
# COMPACT_ATOMS: atom_id res chain seq x y z
N ALA A 1 -12.09 -28.23 14.41
CA ALA A 1 -10.76 -28.22 13.82
C ALA A 1 -10.89 -27.78 12.36
N GLY A 2 -10.86 -26.46 12.12
CA GLY A 2 -10.86 -25.88 10.77
C GLY A 2 -9.41 -25.77 10.30
N ALA A 3 -9.10 -26.40 9.16
CA ALA A 3 -7.81 -26.25 8.50
C ALA A 3 -7.59 -24.79 8.13
N LEU A 4 -6.54 -24.17 8.64
CA LEU A 4 -6.05 -22.88 8.19
C LEU A 4 -5.69 -23.02 6.71
N ALA A 5 -6.29 -22.19 5.87
CA ALA A 5 -5.91 -22.08 4.46
C ALA A 5 -4.39 -21.83 4.39
N GLY A 6 -3.72 -22.54 3.48
CA GLY A 6 -2.29 -22.36 3.23
C GLY A 6 -1.97 -20.89 2.89
N PRO A 7 -0.68 -20.49 2.93
CA PRO A 7 -0.29 -19.12 2.65
C PRO A 7 -0.83 -18.70 1.27
N PRO A 8 -1.35 -17.48 1.15
CA PRO A 8 -1.83 -16.98 -0.13
C PRO A 8 -0.70 -17.04 -1.15
N ASP A 9 -1.06 -17.45 -2.37
CA ASP A 9 -0.16 -17.54 -3.51
C ASP A 9 0.72 -16.26 -3.59
N SER A 10 2.04 -16.43 -3.57
CA SER A 10 3.03 -15.34 -3.56
C SER A 10 2.89 -14.37 -4.75
N SER A 11 2.07 -14.73 -5.76
CA SER A 11 1.74 -13.89 -6.91
C SER A 11 0.84 -12.69 -6.57
N CYS A 12 0.14 -12.70 -5.41
CA CYS A 12 -0.72 -11.62 -4.94
C CYS A 12 -0.04 -10.69 -3.92
N SER A 13 1.24 -10.91 -3.61
CA SER A 13 1.97 -10.06 -2.68
C SER A 13 2.35 -8.73 -3.37
N PHE A 14 2.50 -7.69 -2.57
CA PHE A 14 3.04 -6.39 -3.00
C PHE A 14 4.44 -6.53 -3.64
N GLN A 15 5.18 -7.58 -3.32
CA GLN A 15 6.44 -7.97 -3.94
C GLN A 15 6.25 -8.31 -5.42
N GLY A 16 5.18 -9.03 -5.78
CA GLY A 16 4.82 -9.28 -7.18
C GLY A 16 4.55 -8.00 -7.96
N TRP A 17 3.96 -6.99 -7.33
CA TRP A 17 3.76 -5.66 -7.96
C TRP A 17 5.10 -4.98 -8.27
N TRP A 18 6.06 -5.01 -7.34
CA TRP A 18 7.39 -4.44 -7.52
C TRP A 18 8.18 -5.11 -8.64
N GLU A 19 8.10 -6.42 -8.75
CA GLU A 19 8.77 -7.22 -9.79
C GLU A 19 8.14 -7.04 -11.18
N LEU A 20 6.82 -6.85 -11.25
CA LEU A 20 6.06 -6.77 -12.50
C LEU A 20 6.09 -5.37 -13.11
N HIS A 21 6.12 -4.33 -12.29
CA HIS A 21 6.00 -2.95 -12.74
C HIS A 21 7.15 -2.50 -13.67
N PRO A 22 8.45 -2.80 -13.37
CA PRO A 22 9.54 -2.50 -14.28
C PRO A 22 9.45 -3.26 -15.61
N LYS A 23 9.00 -4.52 -15.59
CA LYS A 23 8.84 -5.34 -16.80
C LYS A 23 7.75 -4.81 -17.71
N ALA A 24 6.63 -4.35 -17.14
CA ALA A 24 5.50 -3.84 -17.92
C ALA A 24 5.76 -2.49 -18.59
N GLY A 25 6.67 -1.69 -18.07
CA GLY A 25 6.95 -0.33 -18.57
C GLY A 25 8.40 -0.03 -18.93
N GLY A 26 9.33 -0.92 -18.60
CA GLY A 26 10.79 -0.69 -18.73
C GLY A 26 11.50 -1.47 -19.82
N ASP A 27 10.88 -2.50 -20.37
CA ASP A 27 11.44 -3.27 -21.49
C ASP A 27 10.85 -2.78 -22.82
N PRO A 28 11.62 -2.05 -23.64
CA PRO A 28 11.13 -1.55 -24.92
C PRO A 28 10.88 -2.66 -25.97
N GLN A 29 11.29 -3.89 -25.69
CA GLN A 29 11.14 -5.04 -26.60
C GLN A 29 10.08 -6.05 -26.12
N ILE A 30 9.35 -5.74 -25.04
CA ILE A 30 8.30 -6.63 -24.54
C ILE A 30 7.21 -6.84 -25.60
N ASP A 31 6.75 -8.07 -25.75
CA ASP A 31 5.59 -8.36 -26.60
C ASP A 31 4.33 -7.61 -26.07
N PRO A 32 3.60 -6.88 -26.94
CA PRO A 32 2.42 -6.14 -26.52
C PRO A 32 1.35 -6.98 -25.81
N ALA A 33 1.19 -8.25 -26.18
CA ALA A 33 0.26 -9.15 -25.51
C ALA A 33 0.73 -9.50 -24.09
N GLU A 34 2.03 -9.73 -23.91
CA GLU A 34 2.64 -9.96 -22.58
C GLU A 34 2.54 -8.70 -21.72
N ALA A 35 2.85 -7.53 -22.25
CA ALA A 35 2.69 -6.26 -21.55
C ALA A 35 1.26 -6.04 -21.04
N LEU A 36 0.25 -6.38 -21.85
CA LEU A 36 -1.15 -6.29 -21.46
C LEU A 36 -1.50 -7.26 -20.32
N VAL A 37 -0.98 -8.48 -20.36
CA VAL A 37 -1.17 -9.47 -19.28
C VAL A 37 -0.56 -8.97 -17.99
N LEU A 38 0.68 -8.45 -18.01
CA LEU A 38 1.36 -7.87 -16.85
C LEU A 38 0.58 -6.67 -16.30
N LYS A 39 0.13 -5.77 -17.18
CA LYS A 39 -0.69 -4.62 -16.77
C LYS A 39 -1.97 -5.05 -16.04
N ARG A 40 -2.70 -6.03 -16.55
CA ARG A 40 -3.91 -6.56 -15.90
C ARG A 40 -3.61 -7.19 -14.53
N ARG A 41 -2.49 -7.88 -14.38
CA ARG A 41 -2.05 -8.42 -13.09
C ARG A 41 -1.74 -7.30 -12.08
N ILE A 42 -1.06 -6.24 -12.51
CA ILE A 42 -0.80 -5.05 -11.69
C ILE A 42 -2.11 -4.39 -11.25
N ASP A 43 -3.05 -4.20 -12.17
CA ASP A 43 -4.35 -3.59 -11.88
C ASP A 43 -5.15 -4.42 -10.88
N LYS A 44 -5.15 -5.75 -11.06
CA LYS A 44 -5.78 -6.66 -10.11
C LYS A 44 -5.13 -6.58 -8.73
N SER A 45 -3.81 -6.63 -8.64
CA SER A 45 -3.09 -6.53 -7.37
C SER A 45 -3.38 -5.20 -6.65
N ASN A 46 -3.47 -4.09 -7.39
CA ASN A 46 -3.85 -2.80 -6.83
C ASN A 46 -5.30 -2.79 -6.33
N GLN A 47 -6.21 -3.49 -7.02
CA GLN A 47 -7.59 -3.63 -6.56
C GLN A 47 -7.64 -4.44 -5.27
N ASP A 48 -7.01 -5.61 -5.25
CA ASP A 48 -6.97 -6.50 -4.08
C ASP A 48 -6.40 -5.78 -2.84
N ARG A 49 -5.35 -4.95 -3.02
CA ARG A 49 -4.80 -4.11 -1.97
C ARG A 49 -5.80 -3.07 -1.46
N THR A 50 -6.51 -2.41 -2.34
CA THR A 50 -7.54 -1.43 -1.96
C THR A 50 -8.68 -2.10 -1.19
N ASP A 51 -9.12 -3.28 -1.63
CA ASP A 51 -10.18 -4.04 -0.98
C ASP A 51 -9.74 -4.47 0.44
N LEU A 52 -8.46 -4.83 0.62
CA LEU A 52 -7.89 -5.13 1.93
C LEU A 52 -7.88 -3.89 2.84
N VAL A 53 -7.49 -2.72 2.33
CA VAL A 53 -7.56 -1.46 3.08
C VAL A 53 -8.99 -1.17 3.55
N GLU A 54 -10.00 -1.36 2.69
CA GLU A 54 -11.40 -1.17 3.07
C GLU A 54 -11.86 -2.17 4.15
N GLN A 55 -11.33 -3.41 4.14
CA GLN A 55 -11.61 -4.39 5.19
C GLN A 55 -10.99 -3.97 6.53
N ILE A 56 -9.74 -3.50 6.52
CA ILE A 56 -9.05 -3.00 7.71
C ILE A 56 -9.77 -1.75 8.25
N ASP A 57 -10.23 -0.85 7.39
CA ASP A 57 -11.03 0.30 7.79
C ASP A 57 -12.35 -0.12 8.45
N THR A 58 -12.98 -1.17 7.94
CA THR A 58 -14.19 -1.72 8.56
C THR A 58 -13.89 -2.23 9.97
N TYR A 59 -12.75 -2.91 10.15
CA TYR A 59 -12.32 -3.37 11.48
C TYR A 59 -12.13 -2.19 12.44
N PHE A 60 -11.39 -1.16 12.07
CA PHE A 60 -11.18 0.01 12.94
C PHE A 60 -12.49 0.75 13.24
N ARG A 61 -13.37 0.89 12.26
CA ARG A 61 -14.68 1.50 12.45
C ARG A 61 -15.51 0.74 13.50
N GLU A 62 -15.54 -0.60 13.42
CA GLU A 62 -16.27 -1.42 14.39
C GLU A 62 -15.60 -1.40 15.77
N THR A 63 -14.25 -1.36 15.82
CA THR A 63 -13.50 -1.30 17.08
C THR A 63 -13.77 0.00 17.84
N TYR A 64 -13.87 1.12 17.14
CA TYR A 64 -14.02 2.44 17.75
C TYR A 64 -15.46 3.02 17.66
N LYS A 65 -16.46 2.22 17.27
CA LYS A 65 -17.83 2.70 17.05
C LYS A 65 -18.51 3.31 18.28
N ASP A 66 -18.13 2.82 19.47
CA ASP A 66 -18.71 3.25 20.76
C ASP A 66 -17.90 4.36 21.43
N VAL A 67 -16.80 4.80 20.81
CA VAL A 67 -15.99 5.90 21.34
C VAL A 67 -16.77 7.20 21.27
N LYS A 68 -16.90 7.87 22.40
CA LYS A 68 -17.52 9.20 22.47
C LYS A 68 -16.52 10.25 21.97
N VAL A 69 -16.79 10.76 20.78
CA VAL A 69 -16.00 11.83 20.16
C VAL A 69 -16.17 13.11 20.98
N GLN A 70 -15.06 13.79 21.29
CA GLN A 70 -15.04 15.06 22.04
C GLN A 70 -15.58 16.20 21.15
N ASP A 71 -16.14 17.24 21.77
CA ASP A 71 -16.76 18.36 21.04
C ASP A 71 -15.76 19.14 20.18
N ASP A 72 -14.48 19.19 20.60
CA ASP A 72 -13.37 19.82 19.90
C ASP A 72 -12.51 18.84 19.08
N ALA A 73 -12.95 17.60 18.94
CA ALA A 73 -12.22 16.58 18.18
C ALA A 73 -12.03 17.00 16.71
N ARG A 74 -10.82 16.72 16.21
CA ARG A 74 -10.47 17.03 14.83
C ARG A 74 -10.64 15.83 13.93
N ILE A 75 -11.13 16.06 12.72
CA ILE A 75 -11.14 15.04 11.67
C ILE A 75 -9.72 14.73 11.22
N ASN A 76 -9.39 13.45 11.10
CA ASN A 76 -8.13 13.03 10.51
C ASN A 76 -8.22 12.98 8.98
N THR A 77 -7.11 13.25 8.30
CA THR A 77 -7.06 13.33 6.83
C THR A 77 -7.24 11.97 6.17
N GLU A 78 -6.75 10.92 6.82
CA GLU A 78 -6.83 9.54 6.33
C GLU A 78 -7.24 8.60 7.47
N SER A 79 -7.73 7.41 7.12
CA SER A 79 -8.02 6.38 8.09
C SER A 79 -6.74 5.67 8.55
N PRO A 80 -6.76 4.99 9.71
CA PRO A 80 -5.64 4.15 10.14
C PRO A 80 -5.23 3.09 9.11
N ALA A 81 -6.16 2.53 8.35
CA ALA A 81 -5.87 1.53 7.34
C ALA A 81 -5.01 2.10 6.20
N TRP A 82 -5.26 3.33 5.76
CA TRP A 82 -4.39 3.99 4.77
C TRP A 82 -3.01 4.31 5.31
N ALA A 83 -2.90 4.63 6.59
CA ALA A 83 -1.60 4.82 7.26
C ALA A 83 -0.81 3.49 7.33
N VAL A 84 -1.48 2.37 7.64
CA VAL A 84 -0.89 1.03 7.62
C VAL A 84 -0.49 0.62 6.19
N ASP A 85 -1.31 0.90 5.17
CA ASP A 85 -0.95 0.67 3.76
C ASP A 85 0.33 1.43 3.38
N ARG A 86 0.46 2.68 3.79
CA ARG A 86 1.68 3.48 3.59
C ARG A 86 2.90 2.86 4.28
N LEU A 87 2.73 2.34 5.50
CA LEU A 87 3.80 1.65 6.23
C LEU A 87 4.24 0.37 5.51
N SER A 88 3.30 -0.39 4.93
CA SER A 88 3.60 -1.59 4.14
C SER A 88 4.43 -1.28 2.90
N ILE A 89 4.11 -0.18 2.19
CA ILE A 89 4.88 0.32 1.05
C ILE A 89 6.30 0.73 1.48
N LEU A 90 6.43 1.38 2.64
CA LEU A 90 7.72 1.79 3.20
C LEU A 90 8.59 0.58 3.56
N ALA A 91 8.00 -0.45 4.18
CA ALA A 91 8.70 -1.69 4.50
C ALA A 91 9.30 -2.36 3.25
N LEU A 92 8.55 -2.37 2.13
CA LEU A 92 9.05 -2.91 0.87
C LEU A 92 10.20 -2.05 0.28
N LYS A 93 10.09 -0.72 0.36
CA LYS A 93 11.18 0.18 -0.08
C LYS A 93 12.46 -0.07 0.72
N ILE A 94 12.33 -0.28 2.03
CA ILE A 94 13.47 -0.62 2.91
C ILE A 94 14.08 -1.95 2.48
N TYR A 95 13.26 -2.97 2.24
CA TYR A 95 13.73 -4.27 1.79
C TYR A 95 14.57 -4.16 0.52
N HIS A 96 14.02 -3.58 -0.54
CA HIS A 96 14.74 -3.43 -1.81
C HIS A 96 15.94 -2.48 -1.74
N MET A 97 15.90 -1.48 -0.86
CA MET A 97 17.06 -0.61 -0.67
C MET A 97 18.20 -1.37 0.03
N LYS A 98 17.90 -2.27 0.98
CA LYS A 98 18.89 -3.16 1.59
C LYS A 98 19.53 -4.08 0.55
N GLU A 99 18.73 -4.69 -0.34
CA GLU A 99 19.26 -5.50 -1.45
C GLU A 99 20.28 -4.70 -2.31
N GLN A 100 20.01 -3.41 -2.58
CA GLN A 100 20.94 -2.58 -3.34
C GLN A 100 22.25 -2.27 -2.58
N VAL A 101 22.18 -2.09 -1.27
CA VAL A 101 23.38 -1.89 -0.42
C VAL A 101 24.22 -3.17 -0.36
N GLU A 102 23.57 -4.33 -0.27
CA GLU A 102 24.23 -5.62 -0.12
C GLU A 102 24.69 -6.22 -1.47
N ARG A 103 24.23 -5.71 -2.61
CA ARG A 103 24.49 -6.26 -3.94
C ARG A 103 26.00 -6.35 -4.22
N PRO A 104 26.56 -7.57 -4.44
CA PRO A 104 28.01 -7.78 -4.51
C PRO A 104 28.69 -7.00 -5.66
N GLU A 105 28.06 -6.97 -6.84
CA GLU A 105 28.58 -6.35 -8.06
C GLU A 105 28.40 -4.83 -8.13
N ALA A 106 27.72 -4.22 -7.17
CA ALA A 106 27.50 -2.78 -7.16
C ALA A 106 28.77 -2.02 -6.75
N SER A 107 29.01 -0.86 -7.40
CA SER A 107 30.13 0.01 -7.05
C SER A 107 30.01 0.58 -5.63
N ALA A 108 31.15 0.92 -5.03
CA ALA A 108 31.18 1.53 -3.70
C ALA A 108 30.39 2.85 -3.65
N GLU A 109 30.44 3.65 -4.72
CA GLU A 109 29.68 4.89 -4.83
C GLU A 109 28.15 4.61 -4.84
N HIS A 110 27.70 3.61 -5.60
CA HIS A 110 26.29 3.21 -5.63
C HIS A 110 25.83 2.75 -4.25
N LYS A 111 26.60 1.87 -3.59
CA LYS A 111 26.30 1.38 -2.24
C LYS A 111 26.19 2.52 -1.22
N ALA A 112 27.11 3.48 -1.25
CA ALA A 112 27.06 4.65 -0.37
C ALA A 112 25.80 5.51 -0.59
N LYS A 113 25.42 5.75 -1.86
CA LYS A 113 24.17 6.46 -2.18
C LYS A 113 22.91 5.69 -1.72
N CYS A 114 22.92 4.37 -1.87
CA CYS A 114 21.81 3.53 -1.40
C CYS A 114 21.75 3.48 0.12
N GLN A 115 22.90 3.43 0.81
CA GLN A 115 22.93 3.47 2.27
C GLN A 115 22.33 4.78 2.81
N ALA A 116 22.72 5.93 2.27
CA ALA A 116 22.16 7.22 2.69
C ALA A 116 20.63 7.28 2.51
N LYS A 117 20.09 6.67 1.44
CA LYS A 117 18.63 6.55 1.23
C LYS A 117 18.00 5.58 2.23
N LEU A 118 18.67 4.46 2.51
CA LEU A 118 18.20 3.48 3.48
C LEU A 118 18.08 4.09 4.88
N ASP A 119 19.06 4.88 5.29
CA ASP A 119 19.04 5.54 6.59
C ASP A 119 17.81 6.45 6.74
N VAL A 120 17.49 7.24 5.70
CA VAL A 120 16.28 8.07 5.67
C VAL A 120 14.99 7.23 5.71
N LEU A 121 14.95 6.09 5.00
CA LEU A 121 13.78 5.20 5.01
C LEU A 121 13.58 4.56 6.40
N LEU A 122 14.65 4.24 7.11
CA LEU A 122 14.58 3.70 8.47
C LEU A 122 14.08 4.75 9.47
N GLU A 123 14.52 6.00 9.35
CA GLU A 123 13.97 7.13 10.12
C GLU A 123 12.48 7.31 9.84
N GLN A 124 12.07 7.34 8.56
CA GLN A 124 10.66 7.40 8.17
C GLN A 124 9.82 6.25 8.74
N GLN A 125 10.39 5.05 8.88
CA GLN A 125 9.69 3.91 9.47
C GLN A 125 9.36 4.18 10.94
N VAL A 126 10.32 4.70 11.71
CA VAL A 126 10.11 5.05 13.12
C VAL A 126 9.06 6.15 13.25
N ASP A 127 9.19 7.21 12.46
CA ASP A 127 8.25 8.34 12.49
C ASP A 127 6.84 7.92 12.14
N LEU A 128 6.67 7.15 11.06
CA LEU A 128 5.36 6.70 10.60
C LEU A 128 4.72 5.73 11.60
N SER A 129 5.49 4.80 12.16
CA SER A 129 4.99 3.87 13.17
C SER A 129 4.51 4.63 14.41
N THR A 130 5.33 5.57 14.90
CA THR A 130 4.97 6.44 16.03
C THR A 130 3.71 7.27 15.75
N ALA A 131 3.60 7.84 14.54
CA ALA A 131 2.43 8.63 14.16
C ALA A 131 1.15 7.77 14.06
N ILE A 132 1.27 6.51 13.65
CA ILE A 132 0.12 5.57 13.62
C ILE A 132 -0.32 5.24 15.05
N ASP A 133 0.60 4.93 15.95
CA ASP A 133 0.28 4.65 17.36
C ASP A 133 -0.42 5.86 18.00
N GLN A 134 0.11 7.06 17.82
CA GLN A 134 -0.50 8.31 18.32
C GLN A 134 -1.89 8.56 17.69
N LEU A 135 -2.09 8.24 16.41
CA LEU A 135 -3.39 8.36 15.78
C LEU A 135 -4.42 7.42 16.41
N LEU A 136 -4.04 6.17 16.69
CA LEU A 136 -4.91 5.19 17.33
C LEU A 136 -5.27 5.60 18.76
N GLU A 137 -4.30 6.09 19.54
CA GLU A 137 -4.51 6.65 20.88
C GLU A 137 -5.46 7.86 20.85
N ASP A 138 -5.30 8.76 19.87
CA ASP A 138 -6.16 9.93 19.71
C ASP A 138 -7.60 9.55 19.36
N ILE A 139 -7.78 8.52 18.51
CA ILE A 139 -9.10 8.01 18.14
C ILE A 139 -9.76 7.32 19.35
N GLU A 140 -9.03 6.47 20.04
CA GLU A 140 -9.52 5.75 21.23
C GLU A 140 -9.95 6.73 22.36
N ALA A 141 -9.20 7.81 22.53
CA ALA A 141 -9.52 8.86 23.48
C ALA A 141 -10.60 9.85 22.99
N GLY A 142 -11.09 9.72 21.79
CA GLY A 142 -12.08 10.62 21.18
C GLY A 142 -11.54 12.01 20.81
N ARG A 143 -10.22 12.23 20.83
CA ARG A 143 -9.58 13.50 20.44
C ARG A 143 -9.55 13.71 18.92
N LYS A 144 -9.55 12.61 18.19
CA LYS A 144 -9.69 12.62 16.73
C LYS A 144 -10.78 11.65 16.29
N TYR A 145 -11.34 11.91 15.12
CA TYR A 145 -12.24 10.96 14.46
C TYR A 145 -11.87 10.80 12.99
N MET A 146 -12.24 9.66 12.43
CA MET A 146 -12.05 9.33 11.03
C MET A 146 -13.40 9.18 10.34
N LYS A 147 -13.44 9.53 9.05
CA LYS A 147 -14.52 9.16 8.15
C LYS A 147 -13.97 8.20 7.10
N VAL A 148 -14.65 7.09 6.93
CA VAL A 148 -14.27 6.07 5.95
C VAL A 148 -15.17 6.23 4.74
N TYR A 149 -14.55 6.45 3.58
CA TYR A 149 -15.24 6.53 2.30
C TYR A 149 -14.77 5.41 1.40
N ARG A 150 -15.69 4.77 0.70
CA ARG A 150 -15.34 3.81 -0.34
C ARG A 150 -14.69 4.52 -1.51
N GLN A 151 -13.67 3.92 -2.09
CA GLN A 151 -13.09 4.43 -3.33
C GLN A 151 -14.07 4.19 -4.49
N MET A 152 -14.54 5.26 -5.09
CA MET A 152 -15.38 5.22 -6.28
C MET A 152 -14.48 5.27 -7.52
N LYS A 153 -13.88 4.11 -7.88
CA LYS A 153 -13.06 4.00 -9.09
C LYS A 153 -13.94 4.08 -10.32
N MET A 154 -13.77 5.12 -11.12
CA MET A 154 -14.63 5.41 -12.28
C MET A 154 -14.05 4.92 -13.60
N TYR A 155 -12.73 4.88 -13.74
CA TYR A 155 -12.07 4.63 -15.04
C TYR A 155 -12.10 3.17 -15.50
N ASN A 156 -12.33 2.21 -14.60
CA ASN A 156 -12.48 0.80 -14.93
C ASN A 156 -13.94 0.35 -15.02
N ASP A 157 -14.89 1.27 -14.84
CA ASP A 157 -16.33 0.99 -14.94
C ASP A 157 -16.82 1.38 -16.34
N PRO A 158 -17.32 0.41 -17.15
CA PRO A 158 -17.84 0.68 -18.50
C PRO A 158 -18.96 1.73 -18.54
N SER A 159 -19.75 1.85 -17.46
CA SER A 159 -20.85 2.81 -17.38
C SER A 159 -20.38 4.25 -17.19
N THR A 160 -19.23 4.43 -16.53
CA THR A 160 -18.65 5.75 -16.23
C THR A 160 -17.55 6.16 -17.20
N ASN A 161 -17.06 5.23 -18.04
CA ASN A 161 -16.08 5.52 -19.08
C ASN A 161 -16.46 4.90 -20.42
N PRO A 162 -17.55 5.36 -21.05
CA PRO A 162 -18.07 4.78 -22.30
C PRO A 162 -17.12 4.93 -23.49
N VAL A 163 -16.16 5.87 -23.44
CA VAL A 163 -15.21 6.10 -24.54
C VAL A 163 -14.22 4.93 -24.69
N LEU A 164 -13.76 4.35 -23.54
CA LEU A 164 -12.82 3.21 -23.54
C LEU A 164 -13.50 1.87 -23.81
N TYR A 165 -14.81 1.77 -23.57
CA TYR A 165 -15.56 0.50 -23.62
C TYR A 165 -16.63 0.46 -24.71
N LYS A 166 -16.67 1.46 -25.61
CA LYS A 166 -17.50 1.36 -26.83
C LYS A 166 -16.95 0.23 -27.70
N LYS A 167 -17.77 -0.79 -27.89
CA LYS A 167 -17.60 -1.81 -28.95
C LYS A 167 -17.97 -1.22 -30.31
#